data_b4bf3a00dd2f176dcd26a42ab98aab74
#
_entry.id   b4bf3a00dd2f176dcd26a42ab98aab74
#
_cell.length_a   1.000
_cell.length_b   1.000
_cell.length_c   1.000
_cell.angle_alpha   90.00
_cell.angle_beta   90.00
_cell.angle_gamma   90.00
#
_symmetry.space_group_name_H-M   'P 1'
#
loop_
_entity.id
_entity.type
_entity.pdbx_description
1 polymer ?
#
loop_
_entity_poly.entity_id
_entity_poly.type
_entity_poly.pdbx_seq_one_letter_code
_entity_poly.pdbx_strand_id
1 'polypeptide(L)'
;MVSVAASAHNIDLWSASLIGLIGSLIYTSTRKLINRFEIDDPLDITEIHGFCGIWSVIAVGIFDKDFGLLYKGSLDQLFIQILGAFAYAIWSGLLSFIFFYLLKLNARLRAGVVFETCGLDFRSSNRGELIDINRVQRY
;
A
#
# COMPACT_ATOMS: atom_id res chain seq x y z
N MET A 1 -9.86 3.58 -7.88
CA MET A 1 -10.83 2.70 -7.20
C MET A 1 -10.56 2.61 -5.70
N VAL A 2 -9.37 2.24 -5.23
CA VAL A 2 -9.06 2.15 -3.77
C VAL A 2 -9.35 3.45 -3.03
N SER A 3 -9.00 4.60 -3.61
CA SER A 3 -9.23 5.94 -3.01
C SER A 3 -10.69 6.26 -2.70
N VAL A 4 -11.65 5.60 -3.33
CA VAL A 4 -13.09 5.82 -3.16
C VAL A 4 -13.74 4.69 -2.33
N ALA A 5 -13.02 3.59 -2.08
CA ALA A 5 -13.60 2.36 -1.55
C ALA A 5 -14.29 2.54 -0.19
N ALA A 6 -13.70 3.28 0.75
CA ALA A 6 -14.28 3.47 2.08
C ALA A 6 -15.53 4.35 2.06
N SER A 7 -15.62 5.32 1.16
CA SER A 7 -16.71 6.29 1.09
C SER A 7 -17.81 5.93 0.08
N ALA A 8 -17.63 4.90 -0.73
CA ALA A 8 -18.50 4.56 -1.87
C ALA A 8 -19.99 4.34 -1.50
N HIS A 9 -20.28 4.01 -0.27
CA HIS A 9 -21.63 3.69 0.18
C HIS A 9 -22.54 4.94 0.37
N ASN A 10 -21.96 6.10 0.65
CA ASN A 10 -22.75 7.28 1.04
C ASN A 10 -22.13 8.62 0.56
N ILE A 11 -21.73 8.69 -0.72
CA ILE A 11 -21.21 9.91 -1.35
C ILE A 11 -21.94 10.23 -2.63
N ASP A 12 -21.84 11.48 -3.08
CA ASP A 12 -22.32 11.89 -4.40
C ASP A 12 -21.33 11.52 -5.50
N LEU A 13 -21.85 11.41 -6.73
CA LEU A 13 -21.04 11.06 -7.90
C LEU A 13 -19.91 12.07 -8.17
N TRP A 14 -20.16 13.37 -7.96
CA TRP A 14 -19.15 14.41 -8.10
C TRP A 14 -18.03 14.27 -7.04
N SER A 15 -18.41 13.93 -5.79
CA SER A 15 -17.46 13.67 -4.71
C SER A 15 -16.57 12.46 -5.02
N ALA A 16 -17.15 11.37 -5.55
CA ALA A 16 -16.40 10.21 -5.97
C ALA A 16 -15.32 10.56 -7.02
N SER A 17 -15.70 11.40 -7.99
CA SER A 17 -14.77 11.87 -9.03
C SER A 17 -13.62 12.70 -8.43
N LEU A 18 -13.91 13.59 -7.50
CA LEU A 18 -12.93 14.43 -6.84
C LEU A 18 -11.99 13.60 -5.94
N ILE A 19 -12.53 12.66 -5.17
CA ILE A 19 -11.77 11.75 -4.33
C ILE A 19 -10.81 10.90 -5.17
N GLY A 20 -11.29 10.39 -6.31
CA GLY A 20 -10.47 9.64 -7.25
C GLY A 20 -9.35 10.45 -7.88
N LEU A 21 -9.61 11.71 -8.23
CA LEU A 21 -8.62 12.63 -8.78
C LEU A 21 -7.52 12.93 -7.74
N ILE A 22 -7.89 13.28 -6.52
CA ILE A 22 -6.93 13.49 -5.42
C ILE A 22 -6.14 12.20 -5.16
N GLY A 23 -6.80 11.04 -5.14
CA GLY A 23 -6.14 9.75 -4.98
C GLY A 23 -5.09 9.47 -6.06
N SER A 24 -5.32 9.87 -7.31
CA SER A 24 -4.33 9.71 -8.38
C SER A 24 -3.10 10.61 -8.18
N LEU A 25 -3.29 11.82 -7.64
CA LEU A 25 -2.18 12.72 -7.28
C LEU A 25 -1.37 12.17 -6.10
N ILE A 26 -2.05 11.60 -5.09
CA ILE A 26 -1.41 10.93 -3.95
C ILE A 26 -0.57 9.76 -4.45
N TYR A 27 -1.15 8.87 -5.26
CA TYR A 27 -0.43 7.74 -5.85
C TYR A 27 0.84 8.18 -6.58
N THR A 28 0.72 9.15 -7.49
CA THR A 28 1.86 9.62 -8.29
C THR A 28 2.97 10.24 -7.42
N SER A 29 2.58 10.96 -6.37
CA SER A 29 3.52 11.62 -5.47
C SER A 29 4.22 10.62 -4.55
N THR A 30 3.46 9.68 -3.98
CA THR A 30 3.99 8.65 -3.07
C THR A 30 4.86 7.64 -3.80
N ARG A 31 4.54 7.28 -5.05
CA ARG A 31 5.40 6.45 -5.89
C ARG A 31 6.78 7.06 -6.09
N LYS A 32 6.85 8.37 -6.38
CA LYS A 32 8.14 9.08 -6.48
C LYS A 32 8.92 9.04 -5.16
N LEU A 33 8.19 9.14 -4.03
CA LEU A 33 8.78 9.12 -2.71
C LEU A 33 9.34 7.73 -2.36
N ILE A 34 8.58 6.67 -2.58
CA ILE A 34 8.98 5.27 -2.33
C ILE A 34 10.21 4.92 -3.17
N ASN A 35 10.20 5.28 -4.47
CA ASN A 35 11.35 5.07 -5.35
C ASN A 35 12.59 5.85 -4.88
N ARG A 36 12.42 7.05 -4.32
CA ARG A 36 13.54 7.85 -3.78
C ARG A 36 14.20 7.22 -2.55
N PHE A 37 13.41 6.49 -1.76
CA PHE A 37 13.91 5.74 -0.60
C PHE A 37 14.42 4.34 -0.97
N GLU A 38 14.45 4.00 -2.27
CA GLU A 38 14.90 2.70 -2.76
C GLU A 38 14.17 1.52 -2.09
N ILE A 39 12.87 1.72 -1.77
CA ILE A 39 12.02 0.67 -1.22
C ILE A 39 11.50 -0.18 -2.39
N ASP A 40 11.76 -1.48 -2.31
CA ASP A 40 11.33 -2.45 -3.31
C ASP A 40 9.84 -2.78 -3.14
N ASP A 41 9.01 -2.13 -3.95
CA ASP A 41 7.55 -2.39 -4.03
C ASP A 41 7.14 -2.61 -5.49
N PRO A 42 7.37 -3.81 -6.05
CA PRO A 42 7.15 -4.08 -7.47
C PRO A 42 5.70 -4.02 -7.90
N LEU A 43 4.75 -4.07 -6.97
CA LEU A 43 3.32 -4.06 -7.24
C LEU A 43 2.64 -2.74 -6.84
N ASP A 44 3.42 -1.74 -6.41
CA ASP A 44 2.94 -0.45 -5.91
C ASP A 44 1.88 -0.60 -4.78
N ILE A 45 2.02 -1.66 -3.94
CA ILE A 45 1.03 -1.99 -2.89
C ILE A 45 0.99 -0.89 -1.83
N THR A 46 2.15 -0.36 -1.47
CA THR A 46 2.27 0.69 -0.46
C THR A 46 1.53 1.96 -0.90
N GLU A 47 1.70 2.37 -2.15
CA GLU A 47 1.04 3.57 -2.70
C GLU A 47 -0.45 3.36 -2.88
N ILE A 48 -0.86 2.21 -3.45
CA ILE A 48 -2.25 1.92 -3.77
C ILE A 48 -3.06 1.65 -2.51
N HIS A 49 -2.60 0.73 -1.65
CA HIS A 49 -3.36 0.29 -0.49
C HIS A 49 -3.02 1.06 0.78
N GLY A 50 -1.75 1.45 0.98
CA GLY A 50 -1.34 2.26 2.10
C GLY A 50 -1.82 3.71 1.96
N PHE A 51 -1.22 4.50 1.09
CA PHE A 51 -1.50 5.93 1.02
C PHE A 51 -2.89 6.26 0.44
N CYS A 52 -3.29 5.63 -0.67
CA CYS A 52 -4.63 5.84 -1.22
C CYS A 52 -5.72 5.23 -0.33
N GLY A 53 -5.43 4.17 0.44
CA GLY A 53 -6.34 3.62 1.43
C GLY A 53 -6.56 4.56 2.61
N ILE A 54 -5.51 5.16 3.16
CA ILE A 54 -5.62 6.19 4.21
C ILE A 54 -6.42 7.39 3.70
N TRP A 55 -6.14 7.85 2.48
CA TRP A 55 -6.93 8.91 1.86
C TRP A 55 -8.39 8.54 1.75
N SER A 56 -8.71 7.31 1.35
CA SER A 56 -10.10 6.84 1.24
C SER A 56 -10.85 6.94 2.57
N VAL A 57 -10.21 6.59 3.68
CA VAL A 57 -10.79 6.69 5.03
C VAL A 57 -10.98 8.15 5.44
N ILE A 58 -10.01 9.03 5.18
CA ILE A 58 -10.12 10.47 5.44
C ILE A 58 -11.25 11.08 4.61
N ALA A 59 -11.41 10.65 3.37
CA ALA A 59 -12.45 11.13 2.46
C ALA A 59 -13.87 10.86 3.01
N VAL A 60 -14.09 9.78 3.75
CA VAL A 60 -15.37 9.56 4.48
C VAL A 60 -15.65 10.71 5.42
N GLY A 61 -14.68 11.12 6.24
CA GLY A 61 -14.83 12.22 7.18
C GLY A 61 -15.18 13.55 6.52
N ILE A 62 -14.84 13.72 5.24
CA ILE A 62 -15.07 14.98 4.50
C ILE A 62 -16.35 14.92 3.67
N PHE A 63 -16.56 13.84 2.89
CA PHE A 63 -17.54 13.76 1.80
C PHE A 63 -18.77 12.90 2.13
N ASP A 64 -18.86 12.27 3.31
CA ASP A 64 -20.06 11.53 3.71
C ASP A 64 -21.28 12.45 3.78
N LYS A 65 -22.42 12.00 3.22
CA LYS A 65 -23.65 12.82 3.14
C LYS A 65 -24.29 13.09 4.49
N ASP A 66 -24.21 12.14 5.42
CA ASP A 66 -24.91 12.23 6.69
C ASP A 66 -24.04 12.89 7.77
N PHE A 67 -22.74 12.61 7.77
CA PHE A 67 -21.84 12.99 8.85
C PHE A 67 -20.58 13.74 8.39
N GLY A 68 -20.34 13.83 7.08
CA GLY A 68 -19.15 14.46 6.50
C GLY A 68 -19.07 15.96 6.78
N LEU A 69 -17.86 16.46 6.86
CA LEU A 69 -17.55 17.86 7.11
C LEU A 69 -18.27 18.81 6.15
N LEU A 70 -18.37 18.45 4.86
CA LEU A 70 -18.98 19.31 3.83
C LEU A 70 -20.52 19.42 3.98
N TYR A 71 -21.17 18.41 4.53
CA TYR A 71 -22.64 18.37 4.65
C TYR A 71 -23.12 18.77 6.04
N LYS A 72 -22.44 18.30 7.08
CA LYS A 72 -22.85 18.54 8.48
C LYS A 72 -22.10 19.69 9.15
N GLY A 73 -20.94 20.11 8.61
CA GLY A 73 -20.09 21.16 9.20
C GLY A 73 -19.41 20.77 10.51
N SER A 74 -19.47 19.48 10.94
CA SER A 74 -18.80 18.97 12.14
C SER A 74 -17.52 18.23 11.76
N LEU A 75 -16.48 18.39 12.59
CA LEU A 75 -15.21 17.66 12.47
C LEU A 75 -15.23 16.28 13.13
N ASP A 76 -16.33 15.91 13.82
CA ASP A 76 -16.40 14.69 14.63
C ASP A 76 -16.11 13.44 13.79
N GLN A 77 -16.76 13.33 12.63
CA GLN A 77 -16.54 12.20 11.73
C GLN A 77 -15.12 12.14 11.23
N LEU A 78 -14.52 13.28 10.89
CA LEU A 78 -13.14 13.34 10.44
C LEU A 78 -12.17 12.86 11.53
N PHE A 79 -12.38 13.29 12.78
CA PHE A 79 -11.58 12.82 13.90
C PHE A 79 -11.70 11.32 14.13
N ILE A 80 -12.92 10.77 14.07
CA ILE A 80 -13.16 9.34 14.21
C ILE A 80 -12.44 8.55 13.12
N GLN A 81 -12.48 9.02 11.87
CA GLN A 81 -11.79 8.37 10.75
C GLN A 81 -10.26 8.40 10.90
N ILE A 82 -9.70 9.52 11.32
CA ILE A 82 -8.26 9.65 11.58
C ILE A 82 -7.85 8.71 12.72
N LEU A 83 -8.59 8.70 13.82
CA LEU A 83 -8.33 7.82 14.96
C LEU A 83 -8.41 6.35 14.56
N GLY A 84 -9.43 5.98 13.78
CA GLY A 84 -9.60 4.64 13.23
C GLY A 84 -8.43 4.23 12.34
N ALA A 85 -7.97 5.11 11.44
CA ALA A 85 -6.83 4.86 10.58
C ALA A 85 -5.54 4.59 11.39
N PHE A 86 -5.29 5.38 12.44
CA PHE A 86 -4.17 5.15 13.35
C PHE A 86 -4.28 3.82 14.10
N ALA A 87 -5.45 3.50 14.64
CA ALA A 87 -5.69 2.25 15.34
C ALA A 87 -5.41 1.03 14.45
N TYR A 88 -5.92 1.04 13.21
CA TYR A 88 -5.66 -0.01 12.24
C TYR A 88 -4.19 -0.09 11.82
N ALA A 89 -3.53 1.04 11.61
CA ALA A 89 -2.11 1.08 11.25
C ALA A 89 -1.22 0.49 12.36
N ILE A 90 -1.48 0.85 13.61
CA ILE A 90 -0.75 0.30 14.76
C ILE A 90 -1.01 -1.20 14.91
N TRP A 91 -2.27 -1.62 14.84
CA TRP A 91 -2.65 -3.03 14.99
C TRP A 91 -2.06 -3.91 13.89
N SER A 92 -2.27 -3.53 12.63
CA SER A 92 -1.73 -4.29 11.50
C SER A 92 -0.20 -4.27 11.45
N GLY A 93 0.41 -3.11 11.75
CA GLY A 93 1.85 -2.97 11.82
C GLY A 93 2.48 -3.83 12.90
N LEU A 94 1.89 -3.87 14.09
CA LEU A 94 2.36 -4.73 15.19
C LEU A 94 2.27 -6.21 14.82
N LEU A 95 1.14 -6.66 14.30
CA LEU A 95 0.95 -8.05 13.90
C LEU A 95 1.91 -8.45 12.76
N SER A 96 2.05 -7.59 11.75
CA SER A 96 2.97 -7.81 10.64
C SER A 96 4.42 -7.86 11.13
N PHE A 97 4.82 -6.96 12.03
CA PHE A 97 6.15 -6.95 12.61
C PHE A 97 6.44 -8.26 13.35
N ILE A 98 5.53 -8.72 14.20
CA ILE A 98 5.67 -9.99 14.94
C ILE A 98 5.80 -11.15 13.95
N PHE A 99 4.93 -11.21 12.94
CA PHE A 99 4.93 -12.29 11.95
C PHE A 99 6.25 -12.34 11.16
N PHE A 100 6.68 -11.22 10.61
CA PHE A 100 7.94 -11.16 9.85
C PHE A 100 9.17 -11.36 10.71
N TYR A 101 9.13 -10.93 11.97
CA TYR A 101 10.19 -11.21 12.93
C TYR A 101 10.35 -12.70 13.19
N LEU A 102 9.22 -13.43 13.39
CA LEU A 102 9.23 -14.89 13.55
C LEU A 102 9.74 -15.61 12.30
N LEU A 103 9.35 -15.15 11.09
CA LEU A 103 9.88 -15.69 9.84
C LEU A 103 11.39 -15.45 9.72
N LYS A 104 11.89 -14.29 10.11
CA LYS A 104 13.32 -13.98 10.12
C LYS A 104 14.10 -14.91 11.03
N LEU A 105 13.59 -15.20 12.23
CA LEU A 105 14.22 -16.16 13.16
C LEU A 105 14.33 -17.58 12.58
N ASN A 106 13.37 -17.98 11.74
CA ASN A 106 13.36 -19.28 11.07
C ASN A 106 14.10 -19.29 9.72
N ALA A 107 14.86 -18.24 9.38
CA ALA A 107 15.60 -18.08 8.12
C ALA A 107 14.72 -18.27 6.85
N ARG A 108 13.43 -17.96 6.91
CA ARG A 108 12.45 -18.13 5.81
C ARG A 108 12.00 -16.81 5.18
N LEU A 109 12.61 -15.68 5.59
CA LEU A 109 12.15 -14.37 5.16
C LEU A 109 12.64 -13.98 3.76
N ARG A 110 13.83 -14.45 3.36
CA ARG A 110 14.45 -14.03 2.09
C ARG A 110 14.62 -15.20 1.14
N ALA A 111 14.45 -14.91 -0.14
CA ALA A 111 14.86 -15.81 -1.21
C ALA A 111 16.39 -15.87 -1.30
N GLY A 112 16.94 -16.90 -1.93
CA GLY A 112 18.40 -16.97 -2.17
C GLY A 112 18.86 -15.81 -3.08
N VAL A 113 20.08 -15.32 -2.87
CA VAL A 113 20.67 -14.16 -3.59
C VAL A 113 20.50 -14.26 -5.12
N VAL A 114 20.63 -15.45 -5.69
CA VAL A 114 20.42 -15.69 -7.13
C VAL A 114 19.00 -15.35 -7.56
N PHE A 115 17.99 -15.67 -6.74
CA PHE A 115 16.58 -15.37 -7.06
C PHE A 115 16.25 -13.90 -6.83
N GLU A 116 16.91 -13.22 -5.90
CA GLU A 116 16.75 -11.78 -5.70
C GLU A 116 17.33 -10.96 -6.86
N THR A 117 18.45 -11.42 -7.45
CA THR A 117 19.10 -10.72 -8.59
C THR A 117 18.50 -11.05 -9.95
N CYS A 118 18.09 -12.29 -10.17
CA CYS A 118 17.59 -12.76 -11.47
C CYS A 118 16.07 -12.80 -11.59
N GLY A 119 15.35 -12.59 -10.46
CA GLY A 119 13.90 -12.75 -10.38
C GLY A 119 13.46 -14.20 -10.16
N LEU A 120 12.31 -14.38 -9.49
CA LEU A 120 11.75 -15.72 -9.20
C LEU A 120 11.33 -16.48 -10.46
N ASP A 121 10.98 -15.76 -11.52
CA ASP A 121 10.55 -16.32 -12.81
C ASP A 121 11.69 -17.03 -13.55
N PHE A 122 12.92 -16.71 -13.21
CA PHE A 122 14.10 -17.34 -13.78
C PHE A 122 14.13 -18.87 -13.54
N ARG A 123 13.59 -19.35 -12.41
CA ARG A 123 13.47 -20.77 -12.09
C ARG A 123 12.46 -21.49 -12.98
N SER A 124 11.42 -20.83 -13.42
CA SER A 124 10.38 -21.45 -14.27
C SER A 124 10.79 -21.54 -15.74
N SER A 125 11.62 -20.61 -16.21
CA SER A 125 12.07 -20.53 -17.60
C SER A 125 13.19 -21.50 -17.94
N ASN A 126 14.05 -21.84 -16.98
CA ASN A 126 15.28 -22.62 -17.23
C ASN A 126 15.23 -24.01 -16.58
N ARG A 127 14.21 -24.79 -16.85
CA ARG A 127 14.12 -26.19 -16.38
C ARG A 127 15.18 -27.15 -16.96
N GLY A 128 16.08 -26.69 -17.80
CA GLY A 128 17.06 -27.53 -18.50
C GLY A 128 18.49 -27.00 -18.62
N GLU A 129 18.78 -25.74 -18.31
CA GLU A 129 20.15 -25.20 -18.40
C GLU A 129 20.75 -25.02 -17.01
N LEU A 130 21.86 -25.70 -16.76
CA LEU A 130 22.73 -25.46 -15.60
C LEU A 130 23.22 -24.02 -15.67
N ILE A 131 22.73 -23.19 -14.77
CA ILE A 131 23.14 -21.79 -14.66
C ILE A 131 24.62 -21.77 -14.27
N ASP A 132 25.44 -21.16 -15.08
CA ASP A 132 26.80 -20.85 -14.71
C ASP A 132 26.77 -19.77 -13.60
N ILE A 133 26.75 -20.24 -12.35
CA ILE A 133 26.74 -19.42 -11.13
C ILE A 133 27.93 -18.45 -11.11
N ASN A 134 29.01 -18.76 -11.83
CA ASN A 134 30.19 -17.91 -11.96
C ASN A 134 29.92 -16.65 -12.82
N ARG A 135 28.88 -16.63 -13.65
CA ARG A 135 28.46 -15.43 -14.40
C ARG A 135 27.69 -14.43 -13.53
N VAL A 136 26.94 -14.89 -12.56
CA VAL A 136 26.11 -14.03 -11.66
C VAL A 136 26.96 -13.36 -10.59
N GLN A 137 28.09 -13.93 -10.20
CA GLN A 137 29.00 -13.35 -9.20
C GLN A 137 29.87 -12.20 -9.72
N ARG A 138 29.78 -11.81 -11.00
CA ARG A 138 30.60 -10.73 -11.60
C ARG A 138 29.87 -9.38 -11.74
N TYR A 139 28.66 -9.25 -11.22
CA TYR A 139 27.89 -8.02 -11.13
C TYR A 139 27.57 -7.73 -9.67
#